data_e09fd7b62dc8d748a3d2b7a43f275e84
#
_entry.id   e09fd7b62dc8d748a3d2b7a43f275e84
#
_cell.length_a   1.000
_cell.length_b   1.000
_cell.length_c   1.000
_cell.angle_alpha   90.00
_cell.angle_beta   90.00
_cell.angle_gamma   90.00
#
_symmetry.space_group_name_H-M   'P 1'
#
loop_
_entity.id
_entity.type
_entity.pdbx_description
1 polymer ?
#
loop_
_entity_poly.entity_id
_entity_poly.type
_entity_poly.pdbx_seq_one_letter_code
_entity_poly.pdbx_strand_id
1 'polypeptide(L)'
;MKKITLFSDGSALGNPGPGGYGVILRYGDKEREIVGSEPHTTNNRMELLGVIEGLRALREECEVEIISDSSYVVKGINEWLENWIKRDFKKVKNPDLWRDYIEVSKPHKINAVWVRGHDGHEENERCDKLAREQAEIIKNSNRI
;
A
#
# COMPACT_ATOMS: atom_id res chain seq x y z
N MET A 1 15.47 16.28 5.08
CA MET A 1 14.25 15.45 5.04
C MET A 1 14.34 14.28 6.00
N LYS A 2 13.26 13.98 6.68
CA LYS A 2 13.18 12.77 7.50
C LYS A 2 13.19 11.54 6.61
N LYS A 3 13.89 10.51 7.05
CA LYS A 3 13.92 9.22 6.36
C LYS A 3 12.90 8.29 7.01
N ILE A 4 11.92 7.88 6.23
CA ILE A 4 10.83 7.02 6.68
C ILE A 4 10.91 5.69 5.94
N THR A 5 10.72 4.59 6.64
CA THR A 5 10.48 3.29 6.01
C THR A 5 8.98 3.00 6.09
N LEU A 6 8.38 2.69 4.96
CA LEU A 6 6.96 2.35 4.86
C LEU A 6 6.84 0.89 4.47
N PHE A 7 6.31 0.07 5.37
CA PHE A 7 5.98 -1.32 5.10
C PHE A 7 4.48 -1.40 4.85
N SER A 8 4.06 -2.16 3.86
CA SER A 8 2.63 -2.32 3.58
C SER A 8 2.29 -3.71 3.08
N ASP A 9 1.06 -4.11 3.31
CA ASP A 9 0.49 -5.31 2.73
C ASP A 9 -1.01 -5.12 2.55
N GLY A 10 -1.60 -5.89 1.65
CA GLY A 10 -3.02 -5.86 1.37
C GLY A 10 -3.56 -7.26 1.17
N SER A 11 -4.83 -7.44 1.46
CA SER A 11 -5.49 -8.75 1.36
C SER A 11 -6.96 -8.57 0.98
N ALA A 12 -7.46 -9.42 0.09
CA ALA A 12 -8.89 -9.49 -0.20
C ALA A 12 -9.37 -10.93 -0.04
N LEU A 13 -10.49 -11.08 0.65
CA LEU A 13 -11.13 -12.39 0.86
C LEU A 13 -12.05 -12.68 -0.31
N GLY A 14 -11.57 -13.51 -1.24
CA GLY A 14 -12.13 -13.56 -2.58
C GLY A 14 -11.62 -12.37 -3.37
N ASN A 15 -11.33 -12.53 -4.61
CA ASN A 15 -10.70 -11.48 -5.42
C ASN A 15 -11.55 -11.24 -6.68
N PRO A 16 -12.60 -10.38 -6.63
CA PRO A 16 -12.88 -9.39 -5.59
C PRO A 16 -13.66 -9.90 -4.38
N GLY A 17 -13.59 -9.14 -3.29
CA GLY A 17 -14.31 -9.40 -2.05
C GLY A 17 -13.94 -8.39 -0.97
N PRO A 18 -14.35 -8.62 0.29
CA PRO A 18 -13.93 -7.76 1.40
C PRO A 18 -12.42 -7.77 1.54
N GLY A 19 -11.83 -6.62 1.74
CA GLY A 19 -10.38 -6.51 1.83
C GLY A 19 -9.91 -5.51 2.86
N GLY A 20 -8.63 -5.62 3.20
CA GLY A 20 -7.99 -4.73 4.15
C GLY A 20 -6.54 -4.49 3.80
N TYR A 21 -5.96 -3.46 4.42
CA TYR A 21 -4.54 -3.18 4.32
C TYR A 21 -3.95 -2.88 5.69
N GLY A 22 -2.66 -3.13 5.80
CA GLY A 22 -1.89 -2.79 6.99
C GLY A 22 -0.60 -2.10 6.58
N VAL A 23 -0.24 -1.07 7.31
CA VAL A 23 0.94 -0.24 7.05
C VAL A 23 1.68 0.00 8.35
N ILE A 24 3.00 -0.06 8.28
CA ILE A 24 3.87 0.37 9.38
C ILE A 24 4.76 1.49 8.84
N LEU A 25 4.67 2.65 9.47
CA LEU A 25 5.59 3.76 9.22
C LEU A 25 6.64 3.76 10.32
N ARG A 26 7.91 3.75 9.93
CA ARG A 26 9.03 3.76 10.88
C ARG A 26 9.91 4.98 10.67
N TYR A 27 10.18 5.69 11.77
CA TYR A 27 11.14 6.78 11.82
C TYR A 27 12.06 6.55 13.00
N GLY A 28 13.30 6.11 12.73
CA GLY A 28 14.21 5.72 13.79
C GLY A 28 13.66 4.55 14.59
N ASP A 29 13.48 4.75 15.90
CA ASP A 29 12.91 3.76 16.81
C ASP A 29 11.39 3.92 17.01
N LYS A 30 10.77 4.88 16.32
CA LYS A 30 9.34 5.14 16.42
C LYS A 30 8.59 4.46 15.29
N GLU A 31 7.44 3.90 15.63
CA GLU A 31 6.57 3.25 14.65
C GLU A 31 5.13 3.71 14.79
N ARG A 32 4.42 3.71 13.68
CA ARG A 32 2.99 3.97 13.63
C ARG A 32 2.33 2.94 12.72
N GLU A 33 1.26 2.32 13.20
CA GLU A 33 0.45 1.42 12.38
C GLU A 33 -0.74 2.16 11.81
N ILE A 34 -1.05 1.87 10.54
CA ILE A 34 -2.22 2.42 9.84
C ILE A 34 -2.93 1.23 9.21
N VAL A 35 -4.22 1.13 9.41
CA VAL A 35 -5.04 0.05 8.87
C VAL A 35 -6.31 0.60 8.24
N GLY A 36 -6.87 -0.15 7.32
CA GLY A 36 -8.15 0.19 6.72
C GLY A 36 -8.73 -0.98 5.97
N SER A 37 -9.95 -0.82 5.49
CA SER A 37 -10.68 -1.88 4.82
C SER A 37 -11.65 -1.32 3.79
N GLU A 38 -12.05 -2.19 2.84
CA GLU A 38 -13.09 -1.90 1.88
C GLU A 38 -13.99 -3.13 1.73
N PRO A 39 -15.32 -2.93 1.55
CA PRO A 39 -16.26 -4.07 1.50
C PRO A 39 -16.17 -4.89 0.20
N HIS A 40 -15.68 -4.30 -0.88
CA HIS A 40 -15.57 -4.98 -2.16
C HIS A 40 -14.37 -4.44 -2.93
N THR A 41 -13.30 -5.23 -2.99
CA THR A 41 -12.02 -4.78 -3.53
C THR A 41 -11.19 -5.98 -4.03
N THR A 42 -9.95 -5.71 -4.43
CA THR A 42 -9.01 -6.74 -4.89
C THR A 42 -7.71 -6.67 -4.11
N ASN A 43 -6.91 -7.73 -4.17
CA ASN A 43 -5.58 -7.73 -3.56
C ASN A 43 -4.74 -6.55 -4.02
N ASN A 44 -4.66 -6.33 -5.35
CA ASN A 44 -3.85 -5.25 -5.91
C ASN A 44 -4.30 -3.87 -5.44
N ARG A 45 -5.61 -3.65 -5.34
CA ARG A 45 -6.13 -2.38 -4.84
C ARG A 45 -5.75 -2.16 -3.37
N MET A 46 -5.84 -3.20 -2.55
CA MET A 46 -5.48 -3.09 -1.14
C MET A 46 -3.98 -2.89 -0.93
N GLU A 47 -3.14 -3.56 -1.73
CA GLU A 47 -1.69 -3.35 -1.71
C GLU A 47 -1.34 -1.89 -2.01
N LEU A 48 -1.93 -1.33 -3.05
CA LEU A 48 -1.67 0.05 -3.46
C LEU A 48 -2.28 1.06 -2.51
N LEU A 49 -3.51 0.82 -2.05
CA LEU A 49 -4.19 1.74 -1.13
C LEU A 49 -3.44 1.85 0.20
N GLY A 50 -2.85 0.76 0.69
CA GLY A 50 -2.00 0.80 1.88
C GLY A 50 -0.84 1.78 1.72
N VAL A 51 -0.14 1.74 0.58
CA VAL A 51 0.95 2.68 0.29
C VAL A 51 0.42 4.12 0.25
N ILE A 52 -0.70 4.34 -0.42
CA ILE A 52 -1.31 5.68 -0.54
C ILE A 52 -1.65 6.24 0.85
N GLU A 53 -2.30 5.45 1.68
CA GLU A 53 -2.71 5.91 3.01
C GLU A 53 -1.51 6.12 3.94
N GLY A 54 -0.47 5.30 3.79
CA GLY A 54 0.79 5.51 4.50
C GLY A 54 1.44 6.84 4.14
N LEU A 55 1.53 7.15 2.85
CA LEU A 55 2.10 8.43 2.39
C LEU A 55 1.22 9.61 2.81
N ARG A 56 -0.09 9.44 2.73
CA ARG A 56 -1.04 10.50 3.12
C ARG A 56 -0.92 10.89 4.59
N ALA A 57 -0.49 9.96 5.44
CA ALA A 57 -0.31 10.22 6.87
C ALA A 57 0.92 11.06 7.19
N LEU A 58 1.85 11.23 6.26
CA LEU A 58 3.05 12.03 6.47
C LEU A 58 2.70 13.52 6.38
N ARG A 59 3.17 14.30 7.34
CA ARG A 59 2.82 15.73 7.49
C ARG A 59 3.84 16.68 6.90
N GLU A 60 4.99 16.17 6.48
CA GLU A 60 6.08 16.98 5.92
C GLU A 60 6.79 16.21 4.82
N GLU A 61 7.62 16.88 4.06
CA GLU A 61 8.42 16.23 3.01
C GLU A 61 9.36 15.21 3.64
N CYS A 62 9.32 13.98 3.12
CA CYS A 62 10.13 12.88 3.62
C CYS A 62 10.83 12.15 2.49
N GLU A 63 11.95 11.52 2.81
CA GLU A 63 12.56 10.50 1.97
C GLU A 63 11.99 9.17 2.42
N VAL A 64 11.21 8.51 1.56
CA VAL A 64 10.45 7.31 1.93
C VAL A 64 10.96 6.11 1.17
N GLU A 65 11.35 5.07 1.90
CA GLU A 65 11.61 3.76 1.33
C GLU A 65 10.37 2.91 1.54
N ILE A 66 9.73 2.53 0.44
CA ILE A 66 8.55 1.67 0.46
C ILE A 66 9.02 0.23 0.32
N ILE A 67 8.68 -0.62 1.28
CA ILE A 67 9.02 -2.04 1.26
C ILE A 67 7.73 -2.85 1.15
N SER A 68 7.60 -3.59 0.05
CA SER A 68 6.38 -4.35 -0.24
C SER A 68 6.72 -5.67 -0.91
N ASP A 69 5.92 -6.69 -0.66
CA ASP A 69 6.00 -7.96 -1.36
C ASP A 69 5.16 -7.99 -2.64
N SER A 70 4.46 -6.89 -2.94
CA SER A 70 3.65 -6.77 -4.15
C SER A 70 4.52 -6.31 -5.32
N SER A 71 4.80 -7.22 -6.25
CA SER A 71 5.52 -6.86 -7.48
C SER A 71 4.71 -5.86 -8.31
N TYR A 72 3.38 -5.94 -8.27
CA TYR A 72 2.48 -4.99 -8.93
C TYR A 72 2.75 -3.55 -8.46
N VAL A 73 2.79 -3.33 -7.15
CA VAL A 73 3.01 -1.99 -6.59
C VAL A 73 4.43 -1.51 -6.89
N VAL A 74 5.44 -2.33 -6.60
CA VAL A 74 6.84 -1.93 -6.75
C VAL A 74 7.20 -1.66 -8.21
N LYS A 75 6.80 -2.54 -9.12
CA LYS A 75 7.04 -2.33 -10.56
C LYS A 75 6.23 -1.16 -11.10
N GLY A 76 5.00 -1.00 -10.61
CA GLY A 76 4.20 0.15 -10.99
C GLY A 76 4.90 1.46 -10.68
N ILE A 77 5.41 1.60 -9.46
CA ILE A 77 6.14 2.81 -9.02
C ILE A 77 7.44 2.99 -9.81
N ASN A 78 8.24 1.94 -9.93
CA ASN A 78 9.60 2.04 -10.46
C ASN A 78 9.69 1.99 -11.98
N GLU A 79 8.77 1.28 -12.65
CA GLU A 79 8.95 0.96 -14.07
C GLU A 79 7.81 1.46 -14.96
N TRP A 80 6.54 1.35 -14.50
CA TRP A 80 5.40 1.54 -15.38
C TRP A 80 4.73 2.91 -15.30
N LEU A 81 4.86 3.59 -14.17
CA LEU A 81 4.07 4.79 -13.87
C LEU A 81 4.30 5.92 -14.88
N GLU A 82 5.56 6.21 -15.23
CA GLU A 82 5.88 7.25 -16.22
C GLU A 82 5.16 7.01 -17.55
N ASN A 83 5.19 5.76 -18.01
CA ASN A 83 4.55 5.40 -19.27
C ASN A 83 3.02 5.50 -19.19
N TRP A 84 2.47 5.12 -18.06
CA TRP A 84 1.03 5.25 -17.82
C TRP A 84 0.58 6.71 -17.81
N ILE A 85 1.36 7.59 -17.22
CA ILE A 85 1.10 9.02 -17.20
C ILE A 85 1.08 9.56 -18.63
N LYS A 86 2.05 9.18 -19.46
CA LYS A 86 2.14 9.60 -20.87
C LYS A 86 0.91 9.18 -21.67
N ARG A 87 0.29 8.06 -21.34
CA ARG A 87 -0.91 7.54 -22.00
C ARG A 87 -2.20 7.98 -21.32
N ASP A 88 -2.13 8.88 -20.36
CA ASP A 88 -3.26 9.32 -19.54
C ASP A 88 -4.03 8.14 -18.94
N PHE A 89 -3.28 7.12 -18.48
CA PHE A 89 -3.79 5.90 -17.86
C PHE A 89 -4.73 5.09 -18.75
N LYS A 90 -4.63 5.26 -20.07
CA LYS A 90 -5.45 4.49 -21.01
C LYS A 90 -5.14 2.99 -20.90
N LYS A 91 -6.18 2.16 -20.68
CA LYS A 91 -6.08 0.70 -20.52
C LYS A 91 -5.27 0.26 -19.29
N VAL A 92 -5.08 1.14 -18.32
CA VAL A 92 -4.42 0.81 -17.06
C VAL A 92 -5.47 0.42 -16.03
N LYS A 93 -5.17 -0.63 -15.24
CA LYS A 93 -6.04 -1.04 -14.13
C LYS A 93 -5.83 -0.13 -12.94
N ASN A 94 -6.92 0.13 -12.21
CA ASN A 94 -6.90 0.96 -11.00
C ASN A 94 -6.36 2.37 -11.24
N PRO A 95 -6.77 3.06 -12.32
CA PRO A 95 -6.24 4.39 -12.61
C PRO A 95 -6.58 5.41 -11.52
N ASP A 96 -7.71 5.24 -10.84
CA ASP A 96 -8.12 6.07 -9.71
C ASP A 96 -7.06 6.04 -8.59
N LEU A 97 -6.63 4.87 -8.19
CA LEU A 97 -5.63 4.73 -7.12
C LEU A 97 -4.25 5.21 -7.57
N TRP A 98 -3.86 4.94 -8.82
CA TRP A 98 -2.56 5.43 -9.30
C TRP A 98 -2.52 6.95 -9.39
N ARG A 99 -3.63 7.60 -9.74
CA ARG A 99 -3.71 9.07 -9.69
C ARG A 99 -3.61 9.60 -8.27
N ASP A 100 -4.26 8.94 -7.31
CA ASP A 100 -4.11 9.28 -5.89
C ASP A 100 -2.67 9.10 -5.42
N TYR A 101 -2.01 8.01 -5.84
CA TYR A 101 -0.61 7.78 -5.53
C TYR A 101 0.26 8.94 -6.00
N ILE A 102 0.07 9.40 -7.22
CA ILE A 102 0.84 10.52 -7.77
C ILE A 102 0.69 11.75 -6.87
N GLU A 103 -0.53 12.07 -6.47
CA GLU A 103 -0.79 13.24 -5.62
C GLU A 103 -0.12 13.13 -4.26
N VAL A 104 -0.25 11.99 -3.57
CA VAL A 104 0.30 11.84 -2.22
C VAL A 104 1.82 11.66 -2.23
N SER A 105 2.41 11.23 -3.34
CA SER A 105 3.85 11.02 -3.44
C SER A 105 4.62 12.27 -3.86
N LYS A 106 3.96 13.26 -4.47
CA LYS A 106 4.60 14.47 -4.99
C LYS A 106 5.56 15.16 -4.02
N PRO A 107 5.19 15.38 -2.75
CA PRO A 107 6.11 16.07 -1.83
C PRO A 107 7.31 15.24 -1.40
N HIS A 108 7.32 13.94 -1.66
CA HIS A 108 8.28 13.02 -1.11
C HIS A 108 9.28 12.51 -2.14
N LYS A 109 10.45 12.09 -1.65
CA LYS A 109 11.42 11.36 -2.44
C LYS A 109 11.18 9.88 -2.19
N ILE A 110 10.74 9.15 -3.21
CA ILE A 110 10.29 7.77 -3.07
C ILE A 110 11.31 6.79 -3.66
N ASN A 111 11.57 5.71 -2.92
CA ASN A 111 12.30 4.54 -3.40
C ASN A 111 11.49 3.30 -3.02
N ALA A 112 11.05 2.52 -3.98
CA ALA A 112 10.27 1.31 -3.73
C ALA A 112 11.14 0.07 -3.92
N VAL A 113 11.08 -0.83 -2.92
CA VAL A 113 11.90 -2.05 -2.86
C VAL A 113 10.98 -3.26 -2.72
N TRP A 114 11.13 -4.22 -3.62
CA TRP A 114 10.41 -5.47 -3.53
C TRP A 114 11.13 -6.43 -2.58
N VAL A 115 10.36 -7.09 -1.71
CA VAL A 115 10.85 -8.18 -0.86
C VAL A 115 9.97 -9.40 -1.08
N ARG A 116 10.54 -10.59 -0.87
CA ARG A 116 9.77 -11.83 -0.99
C ARG A 116 8.81 -11.93 0.20
N GLY A 117 7.54 -12.21 -0.07
CA GLY A 117 6.54 -12.44 0.98
C GLY A 117 6.87 -13.70 1.78
N HIS A 118 6.58 -13.67 3.07
CA HIS A 118 6.78 -14.78 4.01
C HIS A 118 8.23 -15.27 4.11
N ASP A 119 9.18 -14.34 3.94
CA ASP A 119 10.62 -14.65 3.98
C ASP A 119 11.29 -14.13 5.27
N GLY A 120 10.58 -14.20 6.41
CA GLY A 120 11.12 -13.85 7.72
C GLY A 120 11.23 -12.36 8.00
N HIS A 121 10.62 -11.51 7.19
CA HIS A 121 10.56 -10.07 7.45
C HIS A 121 9.45 -9.77 8.45
N GLU A 122 9.83 -9.47 9.69
CA GLU A 122 8.88 -9.26 10.78
C GLU A 122 7.84 -8.19 10.47
N GLU A 123 8.25 -7.06 9.92
CA GLU A 123 7.36 -5.94 9.61
C GLU A 123 6.37 -6.31 8.51
N ASN A 124 6.81 -7.02 7.50
CA ASN A 124 5.92 -7.47 6.42
C ASN A 124 4.92 -8.51 6.92
N GLU A 125 5.33 -9.39 7.83
CA GLU A 125 4.41 -10.36 8.45
C GLU A 125 3.37 -9.66 9.33
N ARG A 126 3.77 -8.61 10.05
CA ARG A 126 2.83 -7.78 10.82
C ARG A 126 1.83 -7.08 9.91
N CYS A 127 2.29 -6.52 8.79
CA CYS A 127 1.39 -5.88 7.82
C CYS A 127 0.42 -6.88 7.21
N ASP A 128 0.88 -8.09 6.89
CA ASP A 128 0.01 -9.16 6.38
C ASP A 128 -1.09 -9.52 7.40
N LYS A 129 -0.71 -9.68 8.65
CA LYS A 129 -1.66 -9.97 9.72
C LYS A 129 -2.68 -8.86 9.87
N LEU A 130 -2.23 -7.60 9.91
CA LEU A 130 -3.11 -6.43 10.02
C LEU A 130 -4.09 -6.37 8.84
N ALA A 131 -3.60 -6.61 7.62
CA ALA A 131 -4.43 -6.60 6.43
C ALA A 131 -5.52 -7.67 6.47
N ARG A 132 -5.15 -8.90 6.86
CA ARG A 132 -6.10 -10.01 6.97
C ARG A 132 -7.14 -9.75 8.07
N GLU A 133 -6.72 -9.21 9.20
CA GLU A 133 -7.63 -8.86 10.28
C GLU A 133 -8.66 -7.83 9.83
N GLN A 134 -8.23 -6.80 9.09
CA GLN A 134 -9.13 -5.78 8.58
C GLN A 134 -10.12 -6.36 7.55
N ALA A 135 -9.66 -7.24 6.69
CA ALA A 135 -10.53 -7.92 5.73
C ALA A 135 -11.61 -8.75 6.44
N GLU A 136 -11.23 -9.46 7.50
CA GLU A 136 -12.20 -10.25 8.29
C GLU A 136 -13.20 -9.35 9.01
N ILE A 137 -12.75 -8.24 9.57
CA ILE A 137 -13.64 -7.29 10.26
C ILE A 137 -14.70 -6.76 9.31
N ILE A 138 -14.30 -6.29 8.11
CA ILE A 138 -15.27 -5.75 7.16
C ILE A 138 -16.20 -6.84 6.60
N LYS A 139 -15.69 -8.05 6.41
CA LYS A 139 -16.51 -9.19 6.01
C LYS A 139 -17.60 -9.47 7.03
N ASN A 140 -17.25 -9.49 8.31
CA ASN A 140 -18.19 -9.76 9.40
C ASN A 140 -19.21 -8.63 9.59
N SER A 141 -18.79 -7.38 9.32
CA SER A 141 -19.67 -6.21 9.40
C SER A 141 -20.75 -6.22 8.33
N ASN A 142 -20.53 -6.90 7.20
CA ASN A 142 -21.49 -7.02 6.11
C ASN A 142 -22.56 -8.08 6.36
N ARG A 143 -22.45 -8.84 7.45
CA ARG A 143 -23.45 -9.83 7.85
C ARG A 143 -24.56 -9.15 8.65
N ILE A 144 -25.76 -9.31 8.19
CA ILE A 144 -26.95 -8.82 8.89
C ILE A 144 -27.66 -9.98 9.55
#